data_baf84ae395dbe552d62f706c0d6bc3af
#
_entry.id   baf84ae395dbe552d62f706c0d6bc3af
#
_cell.length_a   1.000
_cell.length_b   1.000
_cell.length_c   1.000
_cell.angle_alpha   90.00
_cell.angle_beta   90.00
_cell.angle_gamma   90.00
#
_symmetry.space_group_name_H-M   'P 1'
#
loop_
_entity.id
_entity.type
_entity.pdbx_description
1 polymer ?
#
loop_
_entity_poly.entity_id
_entity_poly.type
_entity_poly.pdbx_seq_one_letter_code
_entity_poly.pdbx_strand_id
1 'polypeptide(L)'
;MYGPCLSSGTRARGGRRKQRPCALPRLGRQPLPAHLARPLFSGRVRPLLNADMAALLRWFKPASALPSAALLLRFASKRHWPLPTSRPQESRPLRSALIASITAAGVSGLGAACEVGALSRADALFDANEYAQLTDLLRTALSSRPDDAQLLWRLARALKKMADAQSDKPAKEKLAREAHAAAERSLALSPESGATHKWYAITLSELGAFLGTGEKIKNSFAVREHFDRAAELSPEDATSRHLLGVWCFEVAKLSWFEQKAAAAIFASPPRSTFEEALTHFELAEKTEPDFYPKNKLLMAQAHARLGRKEEAQHWLQSCLRSTPKTPEDEQTLAEAARMQL
;
A
#
# COMPACT_ATOMS: atom_id res chain seq x y z
N MET A 1 -38.94 60.55 -6.97
CA MET A 1 -40.30 60.84 -6.51
C MET A 1 -40.50 60.11 -5.17
N TYR A 2 -40.69 60.93 -4.13
CA TYR A 2 -41.35 60.72 -2.85
C TYR A 2 -41.00 59.46 -2.02
N GLY A 3 -40.32 59.48 -0.91
CA GLY A 3 -40.27 60.24 0.30
C GLY A 3 -41.43 60.05 1.24
N PRO A 4 -41.20 60.27 2.56
CA PRO A 4 -41.28 59.33 3.69
C PRO A 4 -42.37 59.69 4.71
N CYS A 5 -42.63 58.90 5.77
CA CYS A 5 -43.26 59.33 7.07
C CYS A 5 -42.97 58.27 8.13
N LEU A 6 -42.22 58.49 9.18
CA LEU A 6 -42.40 59.21 10.47
C LEU A 6 -43.70 58.86 11.20
N SER A 7 -43.66 58.25 12.41
CA SER A 7 -43.82 58.86 13.75
C SER A 7 -44.08 57.78 14.82
N SER A 8 -43.26 57.85 15.84
CA SER A 8 -43.64 58.18 17.25
C SER A 8 -44.53 57.14 17.93
N GLY A 9 -44.12 56.39 18.92
CA GLY A 9 -43.66 56.85 20.22
C GLY A 9 -44.73 56.47 21.26
N THR A 10 -44.36 55.65 22.25
CA THR A 10 -44.68 55.95 23.64
C THR A 10 -44.12 54.88 24.59
N ARG A 11 -43.55 55.39 25.66
CA ARG A 11 -43.05 54.66 26.84
C ARG A 11 -44.25 54.18 27.69
N ALA A 12 -44.16 52.96 28.26
CA ALA A 12 -44.78 52.67 29.53
C ALA A 12 -43.88 51.75 30.37
N ARG A 13 -43.60 52.19 31.57
CA ARG A 13 -42.86 51.53 32.64
C ARG A 13 -43.72 50.43 33.31
N GLY A 14 -43.12 49.38 33.81
CA GLY A 14 -43.61 48.78 35.05
C GLY A 14 -43.55 47.27 35.14
N GLY A 15 -42.84 46.80 36.13
CA GLY A 15 -43.19 45.55 36.80
C GLY A 15 -42.21 44.39 36.72
N ARG A 16 -41.19 44.39 37.58
CA ARG A 16 -40.43 43.19 37.95
C ARG A 16 -41.35 42.18 38.63
N ARG A 17 -41.56 41.03 38.06
CA ARG A 17 -41.93 39.81 38.81
C ARG A 17 -40.85 38.74 38.58
N LYS A 18 -40.12 38.44 39.67
CA LYS A 18 -39.27 37.26 39.77
C LYS A 18 -40.15 36.01 39.73
N GLN A 19 -40.05 35.21 38.70
CA GLN A 19 -40.54 33.84 38.74
C GLN A 19 -39.35 32.90 38.93
N ARG A 20 -39.46 32.10 40.00
CA ARG A 20 -38.49 31.05 40.35
C ARG A 20 -38.63 29.91 39.32
N PRO A 21 -37.53 29.28 38.88
CA PRO A 21 -37.64 28.07 38.04
C PRO A 21 -38.03 26.86 38.90
N CYS A 22 -39.05 26.12 38.48
CA CYS A 22 -39.42 24.82 39.00
C CYS A 22 -38.26 23.81 38.79
N ALA A 23 -37.82 23.24 39.89
CA ALA A 23 -36.90 22.12 39.88
C ALA A 23 -37.60 20.83 39.41
N LEU A 24 -37.19 20.27 38.29
CA LEU A 24 -37.54 18.90 37.91
C LEU A 24 -36.59 17.91 38.61
N PRO A 25 -37.08 16.75 39.07
CA PRO A 25 -36.26 15.81 39.84
C PRO A 25 -35.23 15.15 38.90
N ARG A 26 -33.97 15.11 39.37
CA ARG A 26 -32.86 14.37 38.77
C ARG A 26 -33.17 12.87 38.91
N LEU A 27 -33.56 12.23 37.80
CA LEU A 27 -33.49 10.77 37.65
C LEU A 27 -32.02 10.37 37.61
N GLY A 28 -31.59 9.61 38.62
CA GLY A 28 -30.25 9.06 38.71
C GLY A 28 -29.94 8.16 37.56
N ARG A 29 -28.90 8.51 36.80
CA ARG A 29 -28.27 7.61 35.83
C ARG A 29 -27.45 6.59 36.61
N GLN A 30 -27.93 5.36 36.70
CA GLN A 30 -27.08 4.25 37.08
C GLN A 30 -26.13 3.93 35.95
N PRO A 31 -24.83 3.68 36.18
CA PRO A 31 -23.90 3.26 35.16
C PRO A 31 -24.23 1.82 34.75
N LEU A 32 -24.47 1.61 33.46
CA LEU A 32 -24.53 0.29 32.82
C LEU A 32 -23.16 -0.41 32.91
N PRO A 33 -23.13 -1.72 33.18
CA PRO A 33 -21.88 -2.47 33.30
C PRO A 33 -21.10 -2.50 31.96
N ALA A 34 -19.79 -2.26 32.07
CA ALA A 34 -18.84 -2.00 30.99
C ALA A 34 -18.45 -3.20 30.10
N HIS A 35 -19.28 -4.25 30.00
CA HIS A 35 -18.92 -5.47 29.27
C HIS A 35 -19.83 -5.84 28.08
N LEU A 36 -20.67 -4.94 27.58
CA LEU A 36 -21.53 -5.18 26.40
C LEU A 36 -21.47 -4.08 25.33
N ALA A 37 -20.30 -3.50 25.08
CA ALA A 37 -20.09 -2.64 23.91
C ALA A 37 -18.66 -2.81 23.37
N ARG A 38 -18.36 -3.97 22.80
CA ARG A 38 -17.24 -4.08 21.88
C ARG A 38 -17.80 -4.06 20.46
N PRO A 39 -17.49 -3.05 19.64
CA PRO A 39 -17.72 -3.15 18.22
C PRO A 39 -16.74 -4.20 17.66
N LEU A 40 -17.28 -5.31 17.15
CA LEU A 40 -16.59 -6.31 16.37
C LEU A 40 -16.32 -5.72 14.97
N PHE A 41 -15.38 -4.84 14.84
CA PHE A 41 -14.73 -4.42 13.59
C PHE A 41 -13.98 -3.09 13.85
N SER A 42 -12.81 -3.19 14.47
CA SER A 42 -11.77 -2.20 14.29
C SER A 42 -10.43 -2.92 14.21
N GLY A 43 -10.29 -3.73 13.18
CA GLY A 43 -8.98 -4.08 12.66
C GLY A 43 -8.41 -2.78 12.08
N ARG A 44 -7.73 -1.98 12.90
CA ARG A 44 -6.85 -0.93 12.39
C ARG A 44 -5.78 -1.64 11.58
N VAL A 45 -5.92 -1.60 10.27
CA VAL A 45 -4.82 -1.89 9.35
C VAL A 45 -3.80 -0.78 9.59
N ARG A 46 -2.83 -1.05 10.47
CA ARG A 46 -1.70 -0.14 10.66
C ARG A 46 -0.92 -0.05 9.36
N PRO A 47 -0.41 1.12 8.98
CA PRO A 47 0.31 1.30 7.74
C PRO A 47 1.55 0.42 7.68
N LEU A 48 1.57 -0.46 6.68
CA LEU A 48 2.58 -1.50 6.42
C LEU A 48 3.74 -0.98 5.56
N LEU A 49 4.32 0.20 5.87
CA LEU A 49 5.02 1.00 4.86
C LEU A 49 6.52 1.13 4.99
N ASN A 50 7.20 0.39 5.88
CA ASN A 50 8.52 0.85 6.33
C ASN A 50 9.74 0.57 5.46
N ALA A 51 9.69 -0.27 4.45
CA ALA A 51 10.86 -0.53 3.60
C ALA A 51 10.54 -0.66 2.11
N ASP A 52 9.26 -0.71 1.77
CA ASP A 52 8.81 -0.91 0.38
C ASP A 52 9.18 0.27 -0.51
N MET A 53 9.28 1.47 0.10
CA MET A 53 9.67 2.71 -0.54
C MET A 53 11.13 2.78 -0.93
N ALA A 54 12.05 2.27 -0.10
CA ALA A 54 13.47 2.29 -0.42
C ALA A 54 13.80 1.41 -1.64
N ALA A 55 13.03 0.35 -1.86
CA ALA A 55 13.16 -0.51 -3.03
C ALA A 55 12.70 0.18 -4.31
N LEU A 56 11.55 0.85 -4.28
CA LEU A 56 11.05 1.64 -5.41
C LEU A 56 11.97 2.83 -5.71
N LEU A 57 12.48 3.53 -4.69
CA LEU A 57 13.44 4.61 -4.85
C LEU A 57 14.77 4.15 -5.44
N ARG A 58 15.20 2.91 -5.19
CA ARG A 58 16.39 2.32 -5.83
C ARG A 58 16.18 1.97 -7.29
N TRP A 59 14.95 1.90 -7.74
CA TRP A 59 14.61 1.56 -9.12
C TRP A 59 15.26 2.51 -10.12
N PHE A 60 15.36 3.79 -9.79
CA PHE A 60 15.82 4.85 -10.67
C PHE A 60 17.18 5.46 -10.28
N LYS A 61 17.85 4.98 -9.21
CA LYS A 61 19.23 5.40 -8.96
C LYS A 61 20.15 4.79 -10.02
N PRO A 62 20.98 5.60 -10.71
CA PRO A 62 21.97 5.07 -11.64
C PRO A 62 22.96 4.22 -10.84
N ALA A 63 23.20 2.99 -11.29
CA ALA A 63 24.40 2.27 -10.88
C ALA A 63 25.58 3.15 -11.31
N SER A 64 26.40 3.60 -10.36
CA SER A 64 27.60 4.35 -10.62
C SER A 64 28.47 3.56 -11.61
N ALA A 65 28.72 4.15 -12.79
CA ALA A 65 29.44 3.65 -13.96
C ALA A 65 28.57 2.99 -15.03
N LEU A 66 28.18 3.81 -16.01
CA LEU A 66 27.81 3.32 -17.35
C LEU A 66 29.08 2.82 -18.04
N PRO A 67 29.15 1.57 -18.52
CA PRO A 67 30.16 1.19 -19.48
C PRO A 67 29.89 1.94 -20.81
N SER A 68 30.96 2.41 -21.41
CA SER A 68 30.98 3.13 -22.69
C SER A 68 30.05 2.53 -23.73
N ALA A 69 29.35 3.37 -24.48
CA ALA A 69 28.38 3.03 -25.52
C ALA A 69 28.82 2.02 -26.59
N ALA A 70 30.09 1.59 -26.58
CA ALA A 70 30.67 0.65 -27.55
C ALA A 70 30.32 -0.82 -27.31
N LEU A 71 29.72 -1.21 -26.15
CA LEU A 71 29.44 -2.62 -25.84
C LEU A 71 27.99 -3.05 -26.09
N LEU A 72 27.08 -2.12 -26.43
CA LEU A 72 25.65 -2.41 -26.58
C LEU A 72 25.23 -2.92 -27.97
N LEU A 73 26.16 -2.97 -28.94
CA LEU A 73 25.84 -3.39 -30.34
C LEU A 73 26.02 -4.88 -30.64
N ARG A 74 26.36 -5.73 -29.69
CA ARG A 74 26.64 -7.15 -29.93
C ARG A 74 25.64 -8.20 -29.47
N PHE A 75 24.48 -7.83 -28.92
CA PHE A 75 23.50 -8.79 -28.41
C PHE A 75 22.10 -8.68 -29.05
N ALA A 76 22.01 -8.24 -30.30
CA ALA A 76 20.76 -8.31 -31.04
C ALA A 76 20.81 -9.50 -32.03
N SER A 77 20.79 -10.75 -31.55
CA SER A 77 20.46 -11.88 -32.40
C SER A 77 19.71 -12.98 -31.65
N LYS A 78 18.46 -13.13 -32.08
CA LYS A 78 17.66 -14.35 -32.11
C LYS A 78 17.48 -15.16 -30.81
N ARG A 79 16.33 -14.98 -30.15
CA ARG A 79 15.55 -16.12 -29.66
C ARG A 79 14.06 -15.86 -29.83
N HIS A 80 13.43 -16.55 -30.76
CA HIS A 80 11.98 -16.74 -30.86
C HIS A 80 11.53 -17.55 -29.66
N TRP A 81 10.56 -17.03 -28.90
CA TRP A 81 9.81 -17.73 -27.88
C TRP A 81 8.47 -18.15 -28.47
N PRO A 82 8.11 -19.43 -28.47
CA PRO A 82 6.80 -19.86 -28.95
C PRO A 82 5.71 -19.55 -27.92
N LEU A 83 4.59 -19.01 -28.40
CA LEU A 83 3.36 -18.82 -27.64
C LEU A 83 2.75 -20.19 -27.30
N PRO A 84 2.19 -20.37 -26.09
CA PRO A 84 1.47 -21.60 -25.75
C PRO A 84 0.12 -21.63 -26.48
N THR A 85 -0.05 -22.65 -27.33
CA THR A 85 -1.31 -22.99 -27.96
C THR A 85 -2.26 -23.60 -26.94
N SER A 86 -3.47 -23.06 -26.87
CA SER A 86 -4.60 -23.57 -26.09
C SER A 86 -4.97 -25.00 -26.50
N ARG A 87 -4.99 -25.93 -25.54
CA ARG A 87 -5.59 -27.28 -25.73
C ARG A 87 -7.08 -27.25 -25.39
N PRO A 88 -7.90 -28.02 -26.13
CA PRO A 88 -9.34 -28.10 -25.87
C PRO A 88 -9.62 -28.89 -24.56
N GLN A 89 -10.59 -28.42 -23.83
CA GLN A 89 -11.11 -28.99 -22.60
C GLN A 89 -11.97 -30.21 -22.92
N GLU A 90 -11.49 -31.40 -22.59
CA GLU A 90 -12.30 -32.63 -22.64
C GLU A 90 -13.29 -32.67 -21.46
N SER A 91 -14.56 -32.79 -21.78
CA SER A 91 -15.69 -33.01 -20.89
C SER A 91 -15.64 -34.42 -20.28
N ARG A 92 -15.55 -34.54 -18.97
CA ARG A 92 -15.76 -35.79 -18.22
C ARG A 92 -17.19 -35.87 -17.69
N PRO A 93 -17.83 -37.04 -17.71
CA PRO A 93 -19.23 -37.22 -17.37
C PRO A 93 -19.47 -37.25 -15.85
N LEU A 94 -20.62 -36.68 -15.47
CA LEU A 94 -21.23 -36.78 -14.15
C LEU A 94 -21.52 -38.28 -13.81
N ARG A 95 -20.91 -38.78 -12.75
CA ARG A 95 -21.41 -39.97 -12.05
C ARG A 95 -21.69 -39.66 -10.58
N SER A 96 -22.91 -39.89 -10.25
CA SER A 96 -23.57 -39.87 -8.96
C SER A 96 -22.75 -40.44 -7.80
N ALA A 97 -22.73 -39.73 -6.68
CA ALA A 97 -22.66 -40.30 -5.35
C ALA A 97 -23.44 -39.40 -4.38
N LEU A 98 -24.73 -39.69 -4.25
CA LEU A 98 -25.48 -39.48 -3.00
C LEU A 98 -24.92 -40.50 -2.00
N ILE A 99 -24.61 -40.07 -0.81
CA ILE A 99 -24.54 -40.64 0.54
C ILE A 99 -23.29 -40.08 1.26
N ALA A 100 -23.49 -39.09 2.07
CA ALA A 100 -22.85 -38.80 3.37
C ALA A 100 -23.13 -37.32 3.78
N SER A 101 -24.41 -37.03 4.00
CA SER A 101 -24.80 -35.84 4.77
C SER A 101 -25.00 -36.34 6.21
N ILE A 102 -24.26 -35.78 7.15
CA ILE A 102 -24.34 -35.81 8.61
C ILE A 102 -22.97 -36.25 9.20
N THR A 103 -22.00 -35.30 9.16
CA THR A 103 -20.92 -35.16 10.14
C THR A 103 -19.98 -33.96 9.81
N ALA A 104 -20.25 -33.19 8.75
CA ALA A 104 -19.35 -32.12 8.30
C ALA A 104 -19.51 -30.75 9.03
N ALA A 105 -20.56 -30.55 9.81
CA ALA A 105 -20.81 -29.26 10.45
C ALA A 105 -19.96 -28.97 11.70
N GLY A 106 -19.40 -29.99 12.34
CA GLY A 106 -18.59 -29.84 13.57
C GLY A 106 -17.09 -29.60 13.31
N VAL A 107 -16.56 -30.09 12.19
CA VAL A 107 -15.12 -30.01 11.87
C VAL A 107 -14.77 -28.70 11.17
N SER A 108 -15.70 -28.13 10.40
CA SER A 108 -15.52 -26.88 9.70
C SER A 108 -15.38 -25.67 10.62
N GLY A 109 -16.06 -25.65 11.76
CA GLY A 109 -15.99 -24.56 12.73
C GLY A 109 -14.67 -24.47 13.51
N LEU A 110 -14.07 -25.61 13.84
CA LEU A 110 -12.77 -25.68 14.53
C LEU A 110 -11.62 -25.34 13.58
N GLY A 111 -11.71 -25.73 12.32
CA GLY A 111 -10.74 -25.39 11.29
C GLY A 111 -10.70 -23.86 11.02
N ALA A 112 -11.85 -23.26 10.81
CA ALA A 112 -11.96 -21.82 10.56
C ALA A 112 -11.51 -20.96 11.76
N ALA A 113 -11.81 -21.38 13.00
CA ALA A 113 -11.36 -20.69 14.21
C ALA A 113 -9.83 -20.78 14.39
N CYS A 114 -9.23 -21.92 14.05
CA CYS A 114 -7.78 -22.12 14.07
C CYS A 114 -7.08 -21.28 12.97
N GLU A 115 -7.71 -21.15 11.81
CA GLU A 115 -7.23 -20.38 10.67
C GLU A 115 -7.22 -18.89 10.96
N VAL A 116 -8.32 -18.33 11.47
CA VAL A 116 -8.42 -16.93 11.90
C VAL A 116 -7.38 -16.63 12.98
N GLY A 117 -7.16 -17.57 13.92
CA GLY A 117 -6.13 -17.45 14.95
C GLY A 117 -4.71 -17.40 14.40
N ALA A 118 -4.39 -18.20 13.38
CA ALA A 118 -3.07 -18.22 12.74
C ALA A 118 -2.77 -16.92 11.96
N LEU A 119 -3.76 -16.42 11.20
CA LEU A 119 -3.61 -15.16 10.45
C LEU A 119 -3.49 -13.95 11.38
N SER A 120 -4.32 -13.87 12.43
CA SER A 120 -4.23 -12.81 13.45
C SER A 120 -2.88 -12.83 14.16
N ARG A 121 -2.35 -14.02 14.48
CA ARG A 121 -1.03 -14.16 15.09
C ARG A 121 0.08 -13.73 14.14
N ALA A 122 -0.04 -14.07 12.85
CA ALA A 122 0.90 -13.64 11.83
C ALA A 122 0.93 -12.11 11.68
N ASP A 123 -0.23 -11.46 11.68
CA ASP A 123 -0.31 -10.00 11.61
C ASP A 123 0.23 -9.34 12.91
N ALA A 124 -0.04 -9.92 14.08
CA ALA A 124 0.53 -9.44 15.35
C ALA A 124 2.07 -9.55 15.40
N LEU A 125 2.65 -10.65 14.92
CA LEU A 125 4.11 -10.80 14.80
C LEU A 125 4.72 -9.80 13.81
N PHE A 126 4.02 -9.51 12.74
CA PHE A 126 4.46 -8.49 11.80
C PHE A 126 4.48 -7.10 12.44
N ASP A 127 3.42 -6.73 13.15
CA ASP A 127 3.33 -5.43 13.86
C ASP A 127 4.37 -5.29 14.98
N ALA A 128 4.78 -6.43 15.58
CA ALA A 128 5.87 -6.48 16.56
C ALA A 128 7.27 -6.47 15.93
N ASN A 129 7.40 -6.47 14.59
CA ASN A 129 8.63 -6.61 13.82
C ASN A 129 9.39 -7.93 14.04
N GLU A 130 8.70 -8.98 14.51
CA GLU A 130 9.23 -10.31 14.79
C GLU A 130 9.26 -11.17 13.50
N TYR A 131 9.95 -10.69 12.46
CA TYR A 131 9.89 -11.27 11.11
C TYR A 131 10.43 -12.68 11.00
N ALA A 132 11.43 -13.06 11.81
CA ALA A 132 11.96 -14.42 11.86
C ALA A 132 10.91 -15.40 12.38
N GLN A 133 10.29 -15.09 13.54
CA GLN A 133 9.22 -15.92 14.13
C GLN A 133 8.01 -15.98 13.22
N LEU A 134 7.66 -14.86 12.58
CA LEU A 134 6.59 -14.80 11.58
C LEU A 134 6.86 -15.74 10.40
N THR A 135 8.07 -15.73 9.87
CA THR A 135 8.46 -16.57 8.73
C THR A 135 8.36 -18.06 9.10
N ASP A 136 8.83 -18.46 10.28
CA ASP A 136 8.75 -19.84 10.77
C ASP A 136 7.29 -20.28 10.98
N LEU A 137 6.47 -19.41 11.57
CA LEU A 137 5.03 -19.66 11.74
C LEU A 137 4.35 -19.89 10.37
N LEU A 138 4.62 -19.03 9.40
CA LEU A 138 4.00 -19.10 8.07
C LEU A 138 4.49 -20.33 7.29
N ARG A 139 5.77 -20.68 7.35
CA ARG A 139 6.30 -21.90 6.71
C ARG A 139 5.71 -23.16 7.33
N THR A 140 5.55 -23.20 8.66
CA THR A 140 4.89 -24.29 9.36
C THR A 140 3.42 -24.42 8.93
N ALA A 141 2.69 -23.32 8.85
CA ALA A 141 1.30 -23.33 8.38
C ALA A 141 1.19 -23.77 6.90
N LEU A 142 2.11 -23.31 6.04
CA LEU A 142 2.17 -23.69 4.63
C LEU A 142 2.55 -25.15 4.39
N SER A 143 3.21 -25.84 5.34
CA SER A 143 3.49 -27.27 5.22
C SER A 143 2.21 -28.11 5.22
N SER A 144 1.16 -27.66 5.90
CA SER A 144 -0.16 -28.30 5.92
C SER A 144 -1.14 -27.71 4.92
N ARG A 145 -0.94 -26.44 4.51
CA ARG A 145 -1.80 -25.69 3.57
C ARG A 145 -0.95 -25.01 2.50
N PRO A 146 -0.33 -25.78 1.58
CA PRO A 146 0.64 -25.23 0.63
C PRO A 146 0.05 -24.22 -0.34
N ASP A 147 -1.24 -24.29 -0.64
CA ASP A 147 -1.94 -23.42 -1.59
C ASP A 147 -2.84 -22.37 -0.92
N ASP A 148 -2.45 -21.90 0.26
CA ASP A 148 -3.14 -20.82 0.97
C ASP A 148 -2.57 -19.46 0.55
N ALA A 149 -3.31 -18.75 -0.28
CA ALA A 149 -2.91 -17.42 -0.77
C ALA A 149 -2.71 -16.42 0.36
N GLN A 150 -3.47 -16.51 1.47
CA GLN A 150 -3.37 -15.60 2.61
C GLN A 150 -2.06 -15.78 3.39
N LEU A 151 -1.59 -17.01 3.50
CA LEU A 151 -0.29 -17.30 4.11
C LEU A 151 0.86 -16.91 3.19
N LEU A 152 0.72 -17.17 1.89
CA LEU A 152 1.77 -16.90 0.89
C LEU A 152 2.10 -15.41 0.75
N TRP A 153 1.11 -14.52 0.64
CA TRP A 153 1.43 -13.09 0.54
C TRP A 153 2.00 -12.54 1.86
N ARG A 154 1.58 -13.08 3.02
CA ARG A 154 2.18 -12.72 4.31
C ARG A 154 3.61 -13.20 4.42
N LEU A 155 3.92 -14.39 3.88
CA LEU A 155 5.30 -14.88 3.79
C LEU A 155 6.14 -13.96 2.89
N ALA A 156 5.63 -13.58 1.72
CA ALA A 156 6.31 -12.63 0.83
C ALA A 156 6.61 -11.30 1.54
N ARG A 157 5.65 -10.78 2.31
CA ARG A 157 5.79 -9.58 3.14
C ARG A 157 6.91 -9.72 4.19
N ALA A 158 6.92 -10.83 4.92
CA ALA A 158 7.90 -11.10 5.96
C ALA A 158 9.32 -11.25 5.38
N LEU A 159 9.47 -12.05 4.32
CA LEU A 159 10.74 -12.25 3.63
C LEU A 159 11.31 -10.95 3.05
N LYS A 160 10.43 -10.10 2.51
CA LYS A 160 10.85 -8.77 2.04
C LYS A 160 11.41 -7.92 3.18
N LYS A 161 10.78 -7.90 4.36
CA LYS A 161 11.29 -7.18 5.53
C LYS A 161 12.64 -7.75 6.01
N MET A 162 12.79 -9.07 6.00
CA MET A 162 14.08 -9.71 6.30
C MET A 162 15.16 -9.33 5.25
N ALA A 163 14.79 -9.25 3.97
CA ALA A 163 15.70 -8.81 2.92
C ALA A 163 16.16 -7.36 3.12
N ASP A 164 15.28 -6.47 3.59
CA ASP A 164 15.63 -5.08 3.87
C ASP A 164 16.66 -4.93 4.98
N ALA A 165 16.58 -5.79 5.99
CA ALA A 165 17.52 -5.82 7.11
C ALA A 165 18.89 -6.40 6.73
N GLN A 166 19.03 -7.06 5.56
CA GLN A 166 20.30 -7.64 5.13
C GLN A 166 21.24 -6.61 4.53
N SER A 167 22.46 -6.59 5.02
CA SER A 167 23.58 -5.85 4.43
C SER A 167 24.32 -6.66 3.36
N ASP A 168 24.35 -8.00 3.49
CA ASP A 168 24.95 -8.89 2.52
C ASP A 168 24.08 -9.00 1.26
N LYS A 169 24.65 -8.61 0.12
CA LYS A 169 23.91 -8.55 -1.16
C LYS A 169 23.41 -9.91 -1.65
N PRO A 170 24.21 -10.99 -1.64
CA PRO A 170 23.74 -12.34 -1.99
C PRO A 170 22.61 -12.84 -1.11
N ALA A 171 22.70 -12.66 0.23
CA ALA A 171 21.65 -13.05 1.15
C ALA A 171 20.36 -12.24 0.91
N LYS A 172 20.49 -10.95 0.68
CA LYS A 172 19.38 -10.07 0.32
C LYS A 172 18.69 -10.52 -0.98
N GLU A 173 19.47 -10.82 -2.02
CA GLU A 173 18.92 -11.30 -3.29
C GLU A 173 18.19 -12.63 -3.13
N LYS A 174 18.73 -13.57 -2.34
CA LYS A 174 18.06 -14.86 -2.07
C LYS A 174 16.69 -14.65 -1.42
N LEU A 175 16.61 -13.81 -0.39
CA LEU A 175 15.35 -13.50 0.28
C LEU A 175 14.36 -12.78 -0.65
N ALA A 176 14.83 -11.84 -1.47
CA ALA A 176 13.99 -11.13 -2.44
C ALA A 176 13.41 -12.09 -3.50
N ARG A 177 14.19 -13.06 -3.98
CA ARG A 177 13.70 -14.09 -4.91
C ARG A 177 12.67 -15.02 -4.27
N GLU A 178 12.90 -15.45 -3.03
CA GLU A 178 11.96 -16.26 -2.27
C GLU A 178 10.65 -15.49 -2.00
N ALA A 179 10.75 -14.23 -1.63
CA ALA A 179 9.59 -13.35 -1.42
C ALA A 179 8.76 -13.22 -2.71
N HIS A 180 9.41 -13.00 -3.84
CA HIS A 180 8.71 -12.87 -5.12
C HIS A 180 8.03 -14.18 -5.54
N ALA A 181 8.70 -15.32 -5.40
CA ALA A 181 8.09 -16.62 -5.70
C ALA A 181 6.84 -16.91 -4.85
N ALA A 182 6.86 -16.53 -3.55
CA ALA A 182 5.70 -16.65 -2.68
C ALA A 182 4.57 -15.71 -3.13
N ALA A 183 4.89 -14.47 -3.50
CA ALA A 183 3.90 -13.49 -3.97
C ALA A 183 3.29 -13.91 -5.33
N GLU A 184 4.09 -14.40 -6.26
CA GLU A 184 3.65 -14.91 -7.56
C GLU A 184 2.67 -16.07 -7.39
N ARG A 185 3.01 -17.04 -6.52
CA ARG A 185 2.11 -18.16 -6.20
C ARG A 185 0.82 -17.68 -5.54
N SER A 186 0.90 -16.72 -4.62
CA SER A 186 -0.26 -16.12 -3.98
C SER A 186 -1.20 -15.45 -4.99
N LEU A 187 -0.65 -14.70 -5.92
CA LEU A 187 -1.40 -14.05 -7.00
C LEU A 187 -2.09 -15.07 -7.91
N ALA A 188 -1.39 -16.15 -8.29
CA ALA A 188 -1.96 -17.22 -9.11
C ALA A 188 -3.16 -17.92 -8.43
N LEU A 189 -3.13 -18.03 -7.10
CA LEU A 189 -4.20 -18.66 -6.31
C LEU A 189 -5.38 -17.72 -6.02
N SER A 190 -5.14 -16.41 -5.96
CA SER A 190 -6.16 -15.42 -5.61
C SER A 190 -6.00 -14.12 -6.43
N PRO A 191 -6.30 -14.18 -7.74
CA PRO A 191 -6.14 -13.03 -8.64
C PRO A 191 -7.15 -11.89 -8.40
N GLU A 192 -8.20 -12.13 -7.61
CA GLU A 192 -9.19 -11.10 -7.24
C GLU A 192 -8.89 -10.46 -5.86
N SER A 193 -7.69 -10.64 -5.32
CA SER A 193 -7.28 -10.05 -4.05
C SER A 193 -6.32 -8.87 -4.27
N GLY A 194 -6.69 -7.68 -3.80
CA GLY A 194 -5.80 -6.51 -3.86
C GLY A 194 -4.48 -6.72 -3.12
N ALA A 195 -4.49 -7.49 -2.02
CA ALA A 195 -3.27 -7.81 -1.27
C ALA A 195 -2.28 -8.65 -2.10
N THR A 196 -2.75 -9.63 -2.89
CA THR A 196 -1.88 -10.47 -3.72
C THR A 196 -1.25 -9.65 -4.86
N HIS A 197 -2.02 -8.79 -5.52
CA HIS A 197 -1.51 -7.85 -6.51
C HIS A 197 -0.48 -6.88 -5.92
N LYS A 198 -0.80 -6.30 -4.77
CA LYS A 198 0.10 -5.38 -4.06
C LYS A 198 1.45 -6.03 -3.77
N TRP A 199 1.46 -7.21 -3.13
CA TRP A 199 2.70 -7.87 -2.73
C TRP A 199 3.47 -8.43 -3.93
N TYR A 200 2.79 -8.86 -4.98
CA TYR A 200 3.45 -9.21 -6.24
C TYR A 200 4.20 -8.01 -6.82
N ALA A 201 3.56 -6.86 -6.95
CA ALA A 201 4.18 -5.65 -7.49
C ALA A 201 5.36 -5.16 -6.64
N ILE A 202 5.21 -5.16 -5.30
CA ILE A 202 6.29 -4.78 -4.37
C ILE A 202 7.51 -5.68 -4.56
N THR A 203 7.32 -7.01 -4.54
CA THR A 203 8.42 -7.96 -4.65
C THR A 203 9.05 -7.99 -6.04
N LEU A 204 8.27 -7.80 -7.11
CA LEU A 204 8.77 -7.65 -8.47
C LEU A 204 9.64 -6.39 -8.61
N SER A 205 9.22 -5.29 -8.00
CA SER A 205 9.98 -4.04 -7.94
C SER A 205 11.31 -4.24 -7.21
N GLU A 206 11.33 -4.95 -6.07
CA GLU A 206 12.55 -5.25 -5.32
C GLU A 206 13.54 -6.08 -6.14
N LEU A 207 13.07 -7.09 -6.87
CA LEU A 207 13.92 -7.87 -7.78
C LEU A 207 14.59 -7.00 -8.83
N GLY A 208 13.98 -5.90 -9.23
CA GLY A 208 14.57 -4.93 -10.16
C GLY A 208 15.95 -4.43 -9.72
N ALA A 209 16.28 -4.45 -8.43
CA ALA A 209 17.60 -4.06 -7.92
C ALA A 209 18.72 -5.06 -8.29
N PHE A 210 18.35 -6.31 -8.58
CA PHE A 210 19.27 -7.41 -8.91
C PHE A 210 19.27 -7.78 -10.39
N LEU A 211 18.35 -7.19 -11.16
CA LEU A 211 18.20 -7.42 -12.59
C LEU A 211 18.91 -6.33 -13.40
N GLY A 212 19.20 -6.63 -14.65
CA GLY A 212 19.72 -5.64 -15.59
C GLY A 212 18.67 -4.56 -15.95
N THR A 213 19.14 -3.41 -16.44
CA THR A 213 18.29 -2.25 -16.75
C THR A 213 17.12 -2.59 -17.68
N GLY A 214 17.33 -3.48 -18.67
CA GLY A 214 16.27 -3.91 -19.60
C GLY A 214 15.11 -4.61 -18.88
N GLU A 215 15.40 -5.62 -18.05
CA GLU A 215 14.38 -6.34 -17.29
C GLU A 215 13.70 -5.41 -16.27
N LYS A 216 14.44 -4.52 -15.65
CA LYS A 216 13.92 -3.53 -14.72
C LYS A 216 12.86 -2.64 -15.38
N ILE A 217 13.12 -2.11 -16.57
CA ILE A 217 12.16 -1.28 -17.32
C ILE A 217 10.95 -2.13 -17.74
N LYS A 218 11.16 -3.34 -18.22
CA LYS A 218 10.08 -4.27 -18.57
C LYS A 218 9.17 -4.54 -17.38
N ASN A 219 9.75 -4.84 -16.23
CA ASN A 219 9.00 -5.12 -15.02
C ASN A 219 8.24 -3.89 -14.50
N SER A 220 8.68 -2.65 -14.83
CA SER A 220 7.98 -1.44 -14.38
C SER A 220 6.55 -1.35 -14.89
N PHE A 221 6.25 -1.87 -16.08
CA PHE A 221 4.89 -1.92 -16.61
C PHE A 221 4.01 -2.88 -15.81
N ALA A 222 4.51 -4.10 -15.54
CA ALA A 222 3.79 -5.06 -14.73
C ALA A 222 3.58 -4.54 -13.29
N VAL A 223 4.59 -3.88 -12.70
CA VAL A 223 4.48 -3.23 -11.38
C VAL A 223 3.35 -2.20 -11.38
N ARG A 224 3.28 -1.34 -12.40
CA ARG A 224 2.19 -0.36 -12.54
C ARG A 224 0.83 -1.03 -12.61
N GLU A 225 0.68 -1.99 -13.53
CA GLU A 225 -0.57 -2.71 -13.75
C GLU A 225 -1.08 -3.37 -12.46
N HIS A 226 -0.19 -4.04 -11.73
CA HIS A 226 -0.57 -4.70 -10.48
C HIS A 226 -0.86 -3.72 -9.34
N PHE A 227 -0.21 -2.56 -9.27
CA PHE A 227 -0.61 -1.52 -8.31
C PHE A 227 -1.95 -0.89 -8.66
N ASP A 228 -2.24 -0.64 -9.95
CA ASP A 228 -3.55 -0.18 -10.41
C ASP A 228 -4.62 -1.20 -9.99
N ARG A 229 -4.40 -2.49 -10.27
CA ARG A 229 -5.35 -3.54 -9.90
C ARG A 229 -5.53 -3.70 -8.39
N ALA A 230 -4.45 -3.57 -7.61
CA ALA A 230 -4.54 -3.59 -6.15
C ALA A 230 -5.39 -2.44 -5.61
N ALA A 231 -5.23 -1.23 -6.17
CA ALA A 231 -6.00 -0.04 -5.78
C ALA A 231 -7.47 -0.10 -6.21
N GLU A 232 -7.80 -0.83 -7.29
CA GLU A 232 -9.18 -1.09 -7.73
C GLU A 232 -9.86 -2.12 -6.82
N LEU A 233 -9.17 -3.22 -6.50
CA LEU A 233 -9.71 -4.33 -5.70
C LEU A 233 -9.80 -4.01 -4.21
N SER A 234 -9.00 -3.06 -3.72
CA SER A 234 -8.98 -2.62 -2.32
C SER A 234 -8.93 -1.09 -2.26
N PRO A 235 -10.02 -0.39 -2.59
CA PRO A 235 -10.06 1.07 -2.62
C PRO A 235 -9.84 1.73 -1.24
N GLU A 236 -10.06 0.98 -0.16
CA GLU A 236 -9.80 1.37 1.23
C GLU A 236 -8.33 1.24 1.64
N ASP A 237 -7.47 0.64 0.82
CA ASP A 237 -6.05 0.49 1.10
C ASP A 237 -5.26 1.71 0.61
N ALA A 238 -5.04 2.67 1.50
CA ALA A 238 -4.24 3.86 1.24
C ALA A 238 -2.83 3.52 0.73
N THR A 239 -2.26 2.39 1.17
CA THR A 239 -0.93 1.92 0.77
C THR A 239 -0.84 1.66 -0.73
N SER A 240 -1.82 0.98 -1.32
CA SER A 240 -1.83 0.69 -2.76
C SER A 240 -1.86 1.98 -3.59
N ARG A 241 -2.66 2.98 -3.16
CA ARG A 241 -2.69 4.30 -3.79
C ARG A 241 -1.36 5.03 -3.65
N HIS A 242 -0.77 5.02 -2.46
CA HIS A 242 0.54 5.61 -2.22
C HIS A 242 1.63 5.00 -3.13
N LEU A 243 1.71 3.67 -3.23
CA LEU A 243 2.69 2.98 -4.06
C LEU A 243 2.54 3.30 -5.55
N LEU A 244 1.31 3.45 -6.01
CA LEU A 244 1.03 3.91 -7.37
C LEU A 244 1.51 5.34 -7.59
N GLY A 245 1.26 6.24 -6.64
CA GLY A 245 1.79 7.61 -6.64
C GLY A 245 3.32 7.64 -6.68
N VAL A 246 3.97 6.77 -5.92
CA VAL A 246 5.44 6.61 -5.94
C VAL A 246 5.94 6.18 -7.30
N TRP A 247 5.29 5.19 -7.92
CA TRP A 247 5.64 4.77 -9.27
C TRP A 247 5.55 5.94 -10.26
N CYS A 248 4.45 6.68 -10.23
CA CYS A 248 4.26 7.86 -11.07
C CYS A 248 5.34 8.92 -10.84
N PHE A 249 5.63 9.22 -9.57
CA PHE A 249 6.62 10.21 -9.17
C PHE A 249 8.02 9.83 -9.65
N GLU A 250 8.44 8.58 -9.48
CA GLU A 250 9.76 8.12 -9.90
C GLU A 250 9.91 8.10 -11.43
N VAL A 251 8.85 7.75 -12.16
CA VAL A 251 8.85 7.83 -13.64
C VAL A 251 8.90 9.28 -14.10
N ALA A 252 8.16 10.20 -13.45
CA ALA A 252 8.20 11.63 -13.77
C ALA A 252 9.57 12.28 -13.51
N LYS A 253 10.38 11.73 -12.61
CA LYS A 253 11.75 12.18 -12.31
C LYS A 253 12.78 11.79 -13.36
N LEU A 254 12.47 10.83 -14.24
CA LEU A 254 13.43 10.36 -15.24
C LEU A 254 13.90 11.54 -16.10
N SER A 255 15.21 11.70 -16.18
CA SER A 255 15.83 12.69 -17.07
C SER A 255 15.55 12.35 -18.53
N TRP A 256 15.66 13.38 -19.40
CA TRP A 256 15.53 13.18 -20.85
C TRP A 256 16.47 12.08 -21.38
N PHE A 257 17.70 11.97 -20.85
CA PHE A 257 18.65 10.93 -21.25
C PHE A 257 18.18 9.54 -20.85
N GLU A 258 17.64 9.36 -19.64
CA GLU A 258 17.11 8.08 -19.17
C GLU A 258 15.87 7.68 -19.97
N GLN A 259 14.99 8.63 -20.29
CA GLN A 259 13.85 8.39 -21.17
C GLN A 259 14.27 7.97 -22.57
N LYS A 260 15.30 8.61 -23.14
CA LYS A 260 15.85 8.24 -24.46
C LYS A 260 16.52 6.87 -24.43
N ALA A 261 17.27 6.54 -23.37
CA ALA A 261 17.86 5.21 -23.19
C ALA A 261 16.78 4.14 -23.07
N ALA A 262 15.72 4.41 -22.31
CA ALA A 262 14.56 3.51 -22.23
C ALA A 262 13.86 3.34 -23.59
N ALA A 263 13.69 4.43 -24.36
CA ALA A 263 13.08 4.40 -25.67
C ALA A 263 13.94 3.65 -26.72
N ALA A 264 15.25 3.59 -26.55
CA ALA A 264 16.13 2.80 -27.42
C ALA A 264 15.99 1.29 -27.18
N ILE A 265 15.54 0.88 -26.00
CA ILE A 265 15.35 -0.53 -25.62
C ILE A 265 13.90 -0.96 -25.84
N PHE A 266 12.96 -0.06 -25.58
CA PHE A 266 11.52 -0.28 -25.63
C PHE A 266 10.85 0.74 -26.55
N ALA A 267 9.97 0.28 -27.43
CA ALA A 267 9.23 1.14 -28.35
C ALA A 267 8.42 2.25 -27.63
N SER A 268 7.97 1.97 -26.42
CA SER A 268 7.22 2.91 -25.57
C SER A 268 7.74 2.81 -24.13
N PRO A 269 8.64 3.70 -23.68
CA PRO A 269 9.07 3.73 -22.30
C PRO A 269 7.92 4.15 -21.37
N PRO A 270 7.94 3.76 -20.06
CA PRO A 270 6.94 4.19 -19.11
C PRO A 270 6.91 5.72 -19.02
N ARG A 271 5.72 6.28 -18.94
CA ARG A 271 5.51 7.72 -18.82
C ARG A 271 4.57 8.00 -17.66
N SER A 272 4.83 9.07 -16.94
CA SER A 272 3.95 9.63 -15.92
C SER A 272 4.32 11.09 -15.66
N THR A 273 3.51 11.80 -14.86
CA THR A 273 3.71 13.19 -14.48
C THR A 273 3.64 13.36 -12.96
N PHE A 274 4.12 14.49 -12.46
CA PHE A 274 3.99 14.82 -11.04
C PHE A 274 2.54 15.09 -10.65
N GLU A 275 1.69 15.55 -11.56
CA GLU A 275 0.25 15.72 -11.33
C GLU A 275 -0.44 14.38 -11.15
N GLU A 276 -0.11 13.38 -11.97
CA GLU A 276 -0.62 12.02 -11.81
C GLU A 276 -0.20 11.43 -10.46
N ALA A 277 1.08 11.62 -10.08
CA ALA A 277 1.57 11.20 -8.78
C ALA A 277 0.80 11.85 -7.62
N LEU A 278 0.56 13.18 -7.69
CA LEU A 278 -0.22 13.92 -6.70
C LEU A 278 -1.64 13.37 -6.57
N THR A 279 -2.32 13.08 -7.68
CA THR A 279 -3.67 12.49 -7.66
C THR A 279 -3.71 11.22 -6.81
N HIS A 280 -2.72 10.35 -6.95
CA HIS A 280 -2.65 9.12 -6.17
C HIS A 280 -2.28 9.36 -4.70
N PHE A 281 -1.34 10.27 -4.41
CA PHE A 281 -0.97 10.61 -3.05
C PHE A 281 -2.11 11.29 -2.28
N GLU A 282 -2.85 12.19 -2.92
CA GLU A 282 -4.03 12.85 -2.35
C GLU A 282 -5.16 11.85 -2.05
N LEU A 283 -5.39 10.89 -2.96
CA LEU A 283 -6.35 9.82 -2.73
C LEU A 283 -5.92 8.94 -1.55
N ALA A 284 -4.62 8.63 -1.41
CA ALA A 284 -4.11 7.88 -0.27
C ALA A 284 -4.35 8.63 1.04
N GLU A 285 -4.01 9.92 1.10
CA GLU A 285 -4.22 10.78 2.27
C GLU A 285 -5.70 10.96 2.62
N LYS A 286 -6.58 11.02 1.60
CA LYS A 286 -8.03 11.09 1.80
C LYS A 286 -8.60 9.77 2.33
N THR A 287 -8.07 8.64 1.88
CA THR A 287 -8.51 7.30 2.32
C THR A 287 -8.14 7.05 3.78
N GLU A 288 -6.92 7.38 4.17
CA GLU A 288 -6.43 7.26 5.54
C GLU A 288 -5.58 8.50 5.89
N PRO A 289 -6.19 9.52 6.52
CA PRO A 289 -5.46 10.73 6.90
C PRO A 289 -4.32 10.44 7.88
N ASP A 290 -3.17 11.09 7.69
CA ASP A 290 -1.98 10.96 8.53
C ASP A 290 -1.41 9.53 8.62
N PHE A 291 -1.71 8.68 7.64
CA PHE A 291 -1.26 7.29 7.69
C PHE A 291 0.27 7.16 7.54
N TYR A 292 0.90 8.03 6.76
CA TYR A 292 2.31 7.88 6.42
C TYR A 292 3.03 9.21 6.12
N PRO A 293 4.04 9.60 6.93
CA PRO A 293 4.79 10.84 6.72
C PRO A 293 5.43 10.96 5.33
N LYS A 294 5.88 9.84 4.75
CA LYS A 294 6.50 9.83 3.41
C LYS A 294 5.53 10.22 2.30
N ASN A 295 4.23 9.90 2.45
CA ASN A 295 3.20 10.34 1.51
C ASN A 295 3.20 11.87 1.42
N LYS A 296 3.17 12.55 2.56
CA LYS A 296 3.19 14.01 2.64
C LYS A 296 4.48 14.62 2.13
N LEU A 297 5.63 14.01 2.42
CA LEU A 297 6.92 14.46 1.89
C LEU A 297 6.96 14.38 0.36
N LEU A 298 6.46 13.30 -0.23
CA LEU A 298 6.41 13.15 -1.68
C LEU A 298 5.41 14.11 -2.33
N MET A 299 4.30 14.44 -1.67
CA MET A 299 3.40 15.50 -2.11
C MET A 299 4.13 16.86 -2.11
N ALA A 300 4.86 17.20 -1.05
CA ALA A 300 5.66 18.42 -1.00
C ALA A 300 6.69 18.48 -2.13
N GLN A 301 7.40 17.37 -2.36
CA GLN A 301 8.37 17.26 -3.45
C GLN A 301 7.73 17.40 -4.84
N ALA A 302 6.57 16.79 -5.06
CA ALA A 302 5.85 16.88 -6.33
C ALA A 302 5.37 18.31 -6.60
N HIS A 303 4.76 18.99 -5.61
CA HIS A 303 4.38 20.38 -5.72
C HIS A 303 5.59 21.31 -6.02
N ALA A 304 6.72 21.08 -5.32
CA ALA A 304 7.95 21.82 -5.59
C ALA A 304 8.44 21.63 -7.03
N ARG A 305 8.35 20.42 -7.58
CA ARG A 305 8.70 20.12 -8.98
C ARG A 305 7.78 20.83 -9.98
N LEU A 306 6.55 21.09 -9.60
CA LEU A 306 5.57 21.85 -10.40
C LEU A 306 5.63 23.36 -10.19
N GLY A 307 6.55 23.86 -9.34
CA GLY A 307 6.68 25.29 -9.02
C GLY A 307 5.58 25.82 -8.10
N ARG A 308 4.77 24.95 -7.49
CA ARG A 308 3.68 25.27 -6.56
C ARG A 308 4.25 25.39 -5.15
N LYS A 309 4.86 26.54 -4.83
CA LYS A 309 5.64 26.72 -3.59
C LYS A 309 4.79 26.68 -2.32
N GLU A 310 3.62 27.28 -2.35
CA GLU A 310 2.73 27.38 -1.19
C GLU A 310 2.21 26.00 -0.78
N GLU A 311 1.76 25.22 -1.74
CA GLU A 311 1.31 23.84 -1.52
C GLU A 311 2.48 22.94 -1.07
N ALA A 312 3.67 23.13 -1.67
CA ALA A 312 4.86 22.42 -1.26
C ALA A 312 5.22 22.70 0.21
N GLN A 313 5.17 23.97 0.64
CA GLN A 313 5.38 24.37 2.03
C GLN A 313 4.31 23.80 2.95
N HIS A 314 3.04 23.84 2.54
CA HIS A 314 1.93 23.26 3.30
C HIS A 314 2.17 21.79 3.62
N TRP A 315 2.46 20.98 2.59
CA TRP A 315 2.67 19.55 2.76
C TRP A 315 3.97 19.21 3.50
N LEU A 316 5.03 20.00 3.30
CA LEU A 316 6.28 19.86 4.04
C LEU A 316 6.06 20.10 5.54
N GLN A 317 5.36 21.16 5.91
CA GLN A 317 5.02 21.44 7.31
C GLN A 317 4.08 20.37 7.88
N SER A 318 3.13 19.85 7.10
CA SER A 318 2.27 18.75 7.51
C SER A 318 3.09 17.48 7.78
N CYS A 319 4.08 17.17 6.94
CA CYS A 319 5.01 16.06 7.16
C CYS A 319 5.80 16.25 8.46
N LEU A 320 6.38 17.42 8.68
CA LEU A 320 7.19 17.72 9.86
C LEU A 320 6.39 17.67 11.19
N ARG A 321 5.08 17.85 11.14
CA ARG A 321 4.19 17.70 12.30
C ARG A 321 3.76 16.24 12.56
N SER A 322 4.06 15.32 11.66
CA SER A 322 3.71 13.91 11.85
C SER A 322 4.49 13.29 13.00
N THR A 323 3.84 12.43 13.78
CA THR A 323 4.51 11.67 14.84
C THR A 323 5.17 10.43 14.23
N PRO A 324 6.49 10.25 14.35
CA PRO A 324 7.16 9.07 13.84
C PRO A 324 6.73 7.83 14.62
N LYS A 325 6.40 6.76 13.91
CA LYS A 325 6.01 5.46 14.47
C LYS A 325 7.08 4.39 14.20
N THR A 326 8.01 4.69 13.30
CA THR A 326 8.99 3.73 12.78
C THR A 326 10.31 4.44 12.50
N PRO A 327 11.45 3.70 12.47
CA PRO A 327 12.74 4.27 12.07
C PRO A 327 12.72 4.91 10.68
N GLU A 328 11.88 4.45 9.77
CA GLU A 328 11.72 5.05 8.44
C GLU A 328 11.00 6.40 8.51
N ASP A 329 10.02 6.53 9.40
CA ASP A 329 9.35 7.82 9.63
C ASP A 329 10.36 8.85 10.16
N GLU A 330 11.25 8.45 11.09
CA GLU A 330 12.32 9.32 11.58
C GLU A 330 13.26 9.78 10.45
N GLN A 331 13.65 8.85 9.57
CA GLN A 331 14.45 9.19 8.39
C GLN A 331 13.70 10.14 7.45
N THR A 332 12.39 9.92 7.27
CA THR A 332 11.53 10.77 6.44
C THR A 332 11.43 12.18 7.00
N LEU A 333 11.25 12.32 8.32
CA LEU A 333 11.23 13.63 8.98
C LEU A 333 12.60 14.34 8.90
N ALA A 334 13.70 13.59 9.02
CA ALA A 334 15.03 14.13 8.83
C ALA A 334 15.29 14.56 7.38
N GLU A 335 14.75 13.86 6.39
CA GLU A 335 14.78 14.26 4.97
C GLU A 335 13.95 15.53 4.76
N ALA A 336 12.74 15.58 5.32
CA ALA A 336 11.86 16.74 5.24
C ALA A 336 12.50 18.00 5.85
N ALA A 337 13.17 17.86 7.00
CA ALA A 337 13.85 18.99 7.66
C ALA A 337 15.03 19.56 6.84
N ARG A 338 15.60 18.80 5.92
CA ARG A 338 16.68 19.25 5.02
C ARG A 338 16.17 19.84 3.70
N MET A 339 14.87 19.68 3.42
CA MET A 339 14.29 20.16 2.17
C MET A 339 14.19 21.68 2.19
N GLN A 340 14.78 22.33 1.17
CA GLN A 340 14.65 23.76 0.89
C GLN A 340 13.67 23.95 -0.27
N LEU A 341 12.72 24.88 -0.15
CA LEU A 341 11.68 25.18 -1.14
C LEU A 341 11.90 26.55 -1.78
#